data_5de954306a20fbcd6a44f801a9af39c6
#
_entry.id   5de954306a20fbcd6a44f801a9af39c6
#
_cell.length_a   1.000
_cell.length_b   1.000
_cell.length_c   1.000
_cell.angle_alpha   90.00
_cell.angle_beta   90.00
_cell.angle_gamma   90.00
#
_symmetry.space_group_name_H-M   'P 1'
#
loop_
_entity.id
_entity.type
_entity.pdbx_description
1 polymer ?
#
loop_
_entity_poly.entity_id
_entity_poly.type
_entity_poly.pdbx_seq_one_letter_code
_entity_poly.pdbx_strand_id
1 'polypeptide(L)'
;MTNSRAVQLQHFIPGLIWWGFTIWLFTLPGSTVPAFPWMAKIHADKLVHLALFAGWCILFCWPFHNSTVSNARRQQWFLLIALAGIVYGIAVEFIQRQMNMGRAFELNDVLADGLGCAIGYWFSKKFFGQ
;
A
#
# COMPACT_ATOMS: atom_id res chain seq x y z
N MET A 1 -18.59 -25.77 5.24
CA MET A 1 -17.86 -25.39 6.47
C MET A 1 -16.71 -24.47 6.11
N THR A 2 -16.82 -23.20 6.43
CA THR A 2 -15.70 -22.27 6.26
C THR A 2 -14.67 -22.59 7.35
N ASN A 3 -13.52 -23.14 6.96
CA ASN A 3 -12.40 -23.36 7.88
C ASN A 3 -11.86 -22.01 8.33
N SER A 4 -12.48 -21.40 9.32
CA SER A 4 -11.96 -20.17 9.94
C SER A 4 -10.69 -20.48 10.72
N ARG A 5 -9.62 -19.71 10.46
CA ARG A 5 -8.30 -19.90 11.07
C ARG A 5 -7.94 -18.71 11.98
N ALA A 6 -7.14 -18.98 13.00
CA ALA A 6 -6.55 -17.91 13.79
C ALA A 6 -5.56 -17.10 12.93
N VAL A 7 -5.54 -15.77 13.11
CA VAL A 7 -4.54 -14.91 12.48
C VAL A 7 -3.18 -15.16 13.15
N GLN A 8 -2.17 -15.50 12.35
CA GLN A 8 -0.81 -15.75 12.81
C GLN A 8 0.17 -14.80 12.11
N LEU A 9 1.30 -14.51 12.75
CA LEU A 9 2.32 -13.61 12.20
C LEU A 9 2.81 -14.02 10.82
N GLN A 10 2.96 -15.32 10.57
CA GLN A 10 3.37 -15.86 9.27
C GLN A 10 2.44 -15.47 8.11
N HIS A 11 1.16 -15.19 8.39
CA HIS A 11 0.22 -14.76 7.35
C HIS A 11 0.51 -13.34 6.84
N PHE A 12 1.32 -12.55 7.57
CA PHE A 12 1.74 -11.23 7.13
C PHE A 12 3.00 -11.22 6.27
N ILE A 13 3.67 -12.37 6.10
CA ILE A 13 4.92 -12.48 5.31
C ILE A 13 4.76 -11.88 3.90
N PRO A 14 3.69 -12.16 3.12
CA PRO A 14 3.53 -11.55 1.80
C PRO A 14 3.45 -10.01 1.86
N GLY A 15 2.74 -9.48 2.85
CA GLY A 15 2.66 -8.03 3.09
C GLY A 15 4.02 -7.42 3.46
N LEU A 16 4.79 -8.10 4.30
CA LEU A 16 6.14 -7.66 4.70
C LEU A 16 7.12 -7.67 3.52
N ILE A 17 7.07 -8.71 2.69
CA ILE A 17 7.88 -8.77 1.46
C ILE A 17 7.50 -7.62 0.52
N TRP A 18 6.22 -7.39 0.31
CA TRP A 18 5.72 -6.28 -0.51
C TRP A 18 6.15 -4.92 0.06
N TRP A 19 6.07 -4.75 1.36
CA TRP A 19 6.50 -3.53 2.03
C TRP A 19 8.00 -3.27 1.85
N GLY A 20 8.84 -4.30 2.05
CA GLY A 20 10.27 -4.22 1.77
C GLY A 20 10.56 -3.85 0.31
N PHE A 21 9.83 -4.44 -0.63
CA PHE A 21 9.91 -4.09 -2.04
C PHE A 21 9.54 -2.63 -2.31
N THR A 22 8.46 -2.13 -1.71
CA THR A 22 8.06 -0.71 -1.88
C THR A 22 9.10 0.24 -1.31
N ILE A 23 9.66 -0.06 -0.14
CA ILE A 23 10.75 0.74 0.46
C ILE A 23 11.94 0.79 -0.49
N TRP A 24 12.37 -0.36 -0.98
CA TRP A 24 13.48 -0.43 -1.94
C TRP A 24 13.20 0.40 -3.18
N LEU A 25 12.01 0.25 -3.78
CA LEU A 25 11.64 0.96 -4.99
C LEU A 25 11.61 2.49 -4.79
N PHE A 26 11.07 2.95 -3.66
CA PHE A 26 10.97 4.38 -3.34
C PHE A 26 12.32 5.01 -2.96
N THR A 27 13.30 4.22 -2.57
CA THR A 27 14.66 4.68 -2.28
C THR A 27 15.58 4.68 -3.50
N LEU A 28 15.12 4.20 -4.67
CA LEU A 28 15.90 4.29 -5.89
C LEU A 28 16.02 5.75 -6.34
N PRO A 29 17.23 6.18 -6.80
CA PRO A 29 17.41 7.50 -7.40
C PRO A 29 16.50 7.68 -8.63
N GLY A 30 15.92 8.87 -8.77
CA GLY A 30 15.06 9.18 -9.92
C GLY A 30 15.71 8.95 -11.28
N SER A 31 17.05 9.10 -11.34
CA SER A 31 17.85 8.84 -12.55
C SER A 31 17.92 7.37 -12.98
N THR A 32 17.63 6.42 -12.08
CA THR A 32 17.62 4.98 -12.38
C THR A 32 16.27 4.49 -12.90
N VAL A 33 15.24 5.30 -12.80
CA VAL A 33 13.90 4.95 -13.29
C VAL A 33 13.83 5.29 -14.78
N PRO A 34 13.52 4.32 -15.68
CA PRO A 34 13.38 4.59 -17.11
C PRO A 34 12.30 5.65 -17.35
N ALA A 35 12.65 6.72 -18.06
CA ALA A 35 11.73 7.78 -18.42
C ALA A 35 11.37 7.69 -19.89
N PHE A 36 10.29 7.00 -20.22
CA PHE A 36 9.76 6.98 -21.58
C PHE A 36 8.75 8.14 -21.77
N PRO A 37 8.74 8.82 -22.93
CA PRO A 37 7.85 9.97 -23.16
C PRO A 37 6.36 9.68 -22.95
N TRP A 38 5.91 8.46 -23.24
CA TRP A 38 4.51 8.05 -23.03
C TRP A 38 4.15 7.90 -21.55
N MET A 39 5.12 7.58 -20.68
CA MET A 39 4.90 7.43 -19.24
C MET A 39 4.50 8.77 -18.61
N ALA A 40 5.09 9.87 -19.06
CA ALA A 40 4.72 11.20 -18.59
C ALA A 40 3.28 11.58 -18.97
N LYS A 41 2.83 11.16 -20.17
CA LYS A 41 1.46 11.45 -20.63
C LYS A 41 0.37 10.78 -19.78
N ILE A 42 0.64 9.60 -19.24
CA ILE A 42 -0.32 8.84 -18.42
C ILE A 42 -0.06 8.98 -16.92
N HIS A 43 0.87 9.85 -16.52
CA HIS A 43 1.29 9.97 -15.11
C HIS A 43 1.62 8.60 -14.48
N ALA A 44 2.50 7.84 -15.16
CA ALA A 44 2.83 6.48 -14.77
C ALA A 44 3.40 6.37 -13.35
N ASP A 45 4.14 7.39 -12.89
CA ASP A 45 4.62 7.53 -11.51
C ASP A 45 3.47 7.43 -10.51
N LYS A 46 2.39 8.15 -10.73
CA LYS A 46 1.21 8.17 -9.84
C LYS A 46 0.42 6.86 -9.88
N LEU A 47 0.37 6.22 -11.06
CA LEU A 47 -0.23 4.88 -11.18
C LEU A 47 0.59 3.83 -10.43
N VAL A 48 1.92 3.94 -10.42
CA VAL A 48 2.80 3.08 -9.64
C VAL A 48 2.54 3.27 -8.14
N HIS A 49 2.50 4.51 -7.64
CA HIS A 49 2.16 4.82 -6.26
C HIS A 49 0.81 4.21 -5.87
N LEU A 50 -0.23 4.46 -6.64
CA LEU A 50 -1.56 3.91 -6.43
C LEU A 50 -1.56 2.39 -6.33
N ALA A 51 -0.90 1.70 -7.28
CA ALA A 51 -0.83 0.24 -7.33
C ALA A 51 -0.06 -0.33 -6.13
N LEU A 52 1.07 0.28 -5.75
CA LEU A 52 1.89 -0.16 -4.63
C LEU A 52 1.15 -0.03 -3.30
N PHE A 53 0.42 1.05 -3.08
CA PHE A 53 -0.34 1.27 -1.86
C PHE A 53 -1.64 0.48 -1.81
N ALA A 54 -2.31 0.25 -2.93
CA ALA A 54 -3.43 -0.69 -3.01
C ALA A 54 -2.98 -2.12 -2.67
N GLY A 55 -1.87 -2.57 -3.25
CA GLY A 55 -1.28 -3.88 -2.96
C GLY A 55 -0.86 -4.01 -1.50
N TRP A 56 -0.24 -2.97 -0.93
CA TRP A 56 0.13 -2.91 0.49
C TRP A 56 -1.10 -3.11 1.38
N CYS A 57 -2.16 -2.35 1.15
CA CYS A 57 -3.39 -2.44 1.92
C CYS A 57 -4.05 -3.83 1.80
N ILE A 58 -4.17 -4.37 0.59
CA ILE A 58 -4.78 -5.68 0.33
C ILE A 58 -3.99 -6.78 1.03
N LEU A 59 -2.66 -6.78 0.91
CA LEU A 59 -1.81 -7.83 1.47
C LEU A 59 -1.77 -7.81 3.00
N PHE A 60 -1.87 -6.64 3.64
CA PHE A 60 -1.97 -6.55 5.09
C PHE A 60 -3.39 -6.86 5.62
N CYS A 61 -4.43 -6.68 4.81
CA CYS A 61 -5.80 -7.09 5.14
C CYS A 61 -6.05 -8.58 4.91
N TRP A 62 -5.33 -9.21 3.97
CA TRP A 62 -5.54 -10.61 3.59
C TRP A 62 -5.45 -11.63 4.74
N PRO A 63 -4.56 -11.49 5.76
CA PRO A 63 -4.51 -12.40 6.90
C PRO A 63 -5.83 -12.56 7.66
N PHE A 64 -6.70 -11.56 7.59
CA PHE A 64 -8.01 -11.57 8.25
C PHE A 64 -9.08 -12.28 7.43
N HIS A 65 -8.80 -12.65 6.16
CA HIS A 65 -9.71 -13.42 5.33
C HIS A 65 -9.93 -14.82 5.92
N ASN A 66 -11.18 -15.21 6.07
CA ASN A 66 -11.57 -16.48 6.70
C ASN A 66 -10.95 -16.70 8.10
N SER A 67 -10.72 -15.62 8.85
CA SER A 67 -10.20 -15.70 10.20
C SER A 67 -11.32 -15.80 11.25
N THR A 68 -10.95 -16.23 12.46
CA THR A 68 -11.86 -16.27 13.63
C THR A 68 -12.17 -14.89 14.20
N VAL A 69 -11.58 -13.83 13.65
CA VAL A 69 -11.83 -12.45 14.06
C VAL A 69 -13.24 -12.02 13.67
N SER A 70 -13.99 -11.44 14.61
CA SER A 70 -15.35 -10.96 14.37
C SER A 70 -15.37 -9.89 13.24
N ASN A 71 -16.48 -9.82 12.50
CA ASN A 71 -16.63 -8.87 11.40
C ASN A 71 -16.40 -7.41 11.85
N ALA A 72 -16.91 -7.01 12.98
CA ALA A 72 -16.72 -5.65 13.50
C ALA A 72 -15.24 -5.33 13.73
N ARG A 73 -14.50 -6.24 14.40
CA ARG A 73 -13.07 -6.08 14.65
C ARG A 73 -12.23 -6.15 13.36
N ARG A 74 -12.61 -7.00 12.42
CA ARG A 74 -11.98 -7.11 11.10
C ARG A 74 -12.08 -5.79 10.33
N GLN A 75 -13.27 -5.15 10.32
CA GLN A 75 -13.45 -3.85 9.67
C GLN A 75 -12.60 -2.75 10.33
N GLN A 76 -12.46 -2.79 11.66
CA GLN A 76 -11.56 -1.87 12.37
C GLN A 76 -10.10 -2.06 11.94
N TRP A 77 -9.63 -3.31 11.82
CA TRP A 77 -8.28 -3.59 11.35
C TRP A 77 -8.07 -3.11 9.92
N PHE A 78 -9.03 -3.32 9.01
CA PHE A 78 -8.94 -2.84 7.63
C PHE A 78 -8.81 -1.32 7.57
N LEU A 79 -9.59 -0.60 8.37
CA LEU A 79 -9.51 0.84 8.46
C LEU A 79 -8.16 1.30 9.01
N LEU A 80 -7.67 0.68 10.09
CA LEU A 80 -6.38 1.01 10.69
C LEU A 80 -5.22 0.76 9.71
N ILE A 81 -5.27 -0.35 8.96
CA ILE A 81 -4.29 -0.65 7.92
C ILE A 81 -4.30 0.43 6.83
N ALA A 82 -5.47 0.82 6.33
CA ALA A 82 -5.58 1.87 5.33
C ALA A 82 -5.03 3.21 5.84
N LEU A 83 -5.35 3.61 7.08
CA LEU A 83 -4.83 4.83 7.70
C LEU A 83 -3.31 4.75 7.90
N ALA A 84 -2.78 3.61 8.32
CA ALA A 84 -1.34 3.38 8.44
C ALA A 84 -0.64 3.49 7.08
N GLY A 85 -1.28 3.00 6.00
CA GLY A 85 -0.80 3.16 4.64
C GLY A 85 -0.71 4.62 4.21
N ILE A 86 -1.69 5.45 4.54
CA ILE A 86 -1.67 6.90 4.26
C ILE A 86 -0.51 7.56 5.01
N VAL A 87 -0.33 7.25 6.29
CA VAL A 87 0.81 7.77 7.08
C VAL A 87 2.14 7.33 6.47
N TYR A 88 2.24 6.08 6.03
CA TYR A 88 3.41 5.56 5.34
C TYR A 88 3.69 6.32 4.03
N GLY A 89 2.67 6.61 3.22
CA GLY A 89 2.80 7.40 1.99
C GLY A 89 3.35 8.79 2.25
N ILE A 90 2.84 9.48 3.27
CA ILE A 90 3.37 10.79 3.69
C ILE A 90 4.83 10.66 4.11
N ALA A 91 5.18 9.63 4.89
CA ALA A 91 6.55 9.39 5.32
C ALA A 91 7.49 9.12 4.14
N VAL A 92 7.06 8.36 3.13
CA VAL A 92 7.81 8.10 1.90
C VAL A 92 8.17 9.41 1.19
N GLU A 93 7.20 10.32 1.02
CA GLU A 93 7.45 11.60 0.38
C GLU A 93 8.46 12.46 1.14
N PHE A 94 8.39 12.48 2.47
CA PHE A 94 9.39 13.18 3.28
C PHE A 94 10.79 12.55 3.15
N ILE A 95 10.88 11.22 3.15
CA ILE A 95 12.15 10.50 2.98
C ILE A 95 12.75 10.79 1.61
N GLN A 96 11.95 10.73 0.54
CA GLN A 96 12.41 11.01 -0.83
C GLN A 96 12.96 12.43 -0.97
N ARG A 97 12.31 13.39 -0.34
CA ARG A 97 12.79 14.78 -0.27
C ARG A 97 14.10 14.91 0.50
N GLN A 98 14.21 14.26 1.66
CA GLN A 98 15.40 14.33 2.53
C GLN A 98 16.62 13.68 1.90
N MET A 99 16.43 12.58 1.19
CA MET A 99 17.53 11.86 0.52
C MET A 99 18.10 12.59 -0.70
N ASN A 100 17.54 13.73 -1.07
CA ASN A 100 17.99 14.62 -2.16
C ASN A 100 18.27 13.86 -3.47
N MET A 101 17.43 12.87 -3.77
CA MET A 101 17.58 11.99 -4.93
C MET A 101 17.04 12.62 -6.25
N GLY A 102 17.03 13.94 -6.35
CA GLY A 102 16.46 14.65 -7.50
C GLY A 102 14.94 14.64 -7.52
N ARG A 103 14.29 14.30 -6.37
CA ARG A 103 12.84 14.30 -6.21
C ARG A 103 12.40 15.43 -5.26
N ALA A 104 11.38 16.18 -5.66
CA ALA A 104 10.70 17.12 -4.80
C ALA A 104 9.55 16.41 -4.08
N PHE A 105 9.10 16.98 -2.95
CA PHE A 105 7.85 16.53 -2.31
C PHE A 105 6.69 16.83 -3.27
N GLU A 106 5.95 15.79 -3.66
CA GLU A 106 4.79 15.92 -4.52
C GLU A 106 3.51 15.54 -3.79
N LEU A 107 2.65 16.53 -3.55
CA LEU A 107 1.34 16.28 -2.93
C LEU A 107 0.49 15.30 -3.75
N ASN A 108 0.62 15.31 -5.07
CA ASN A 108 -0.09 14.40 -5.96
C ASN A 108 0.29 12.94 -5.74
N ASP A 109 1.54 12.64 -5.32
CA ASP A 109 1.97 11.30 -4.98
C ASP A 109 1.33 10.85 -3.67
N VAL A 110 1.24 11.74 -2.67
CA VAL A 110 0.48 11.48 -1.43
C VAL A 110 -1.00 11.20 -1.72
N LEU A 111 -1.60 11.94 -2.64
CA LEU A 111 -2.99 11.70 -3.05
C LEU A 111 -3.15 10.37 -3.78
N ALA A 112 -2.20 9.98 -4.63
CA ALA A 112 -2.19 8.68 -5.28
C ALA A 112 -2.04 7.53 -4.27
N ASP A 113 -1.18 7.68 -3.26
CA ASP A 113 -1.00 6.73 -2.16
C ASP A 113 -2.30 6.56 -1.36
N GLY A 114 -2.93 7.67 -1.00
CA GLY A 114 -4.22 7.70 -0.30
C GLY A 114 -5.33 7.04 -1.10
N LEU A 115 -5.39 7.30 -2.41
CA LEU A 115 -6.36 6.66 -3.31
C LEU A 115 -6.09 5.16 -3.43
N GLY A 116 -4.82 4.75 -3.51
CA GLY A 116 -4.42 3.34 -3.49
C GLY A 116 -4.89 2.64 -2.22
N CYS A 117 -4.67 3.26 -1.05
CA CYS A 117 -5.15 2.74 0.23
C CYS A 117 -6.69 2.64 0.28
N ALA A 118 -7.41 3.62 -0.26
CA ALA A 118 -8.88 3.61 -0.33
C ALA A 118 -9.39 2.47 -1.22
N ILE A 119 -8.78 2.26 -2.37
CA ILE A 119 -9.10 1.14 -3.27
C ILE A 119 -8.80 -0.20 -2.58
N GLY A 120 -7.65 -0.34 -1.96
CA GLY A 120 -7.27 -1.55 -1.21
C GLY A 120 -8.20 -1.84 -0.04
N TYR A 121 -8.60 -0.80 0.70
CA TYR A 121 -9.58 -0.92 1.77
C TYR A 121 -10.94 -1.40 1.25
N TRP A 122 -11.45 -0.76 0.19
CA TRP A 122 -12.73 -1.15 -0.41
C TRP A 122 -12.70 -2.59 -0.92
N PHE A 123 -11.63 -2.98 -1.62
CA PHE A 123 -11.42 -4.35 -2.10
C PHE A 123 -11.43 -5.34 -0.92
N SER A 124 -10.65 -5.07 0.11
CA SER A 124 -10.53 -5.94 1.28
C SER A 124 -11.87 -6.07 2.01
N LYS A 125 -12.60 -4.96 2.17
CA LYS A 125 -13.94 -4.96 2.76
C LYS A 125 -14.91 -5.84 1.97
N LYS A 126 -14.86 -5.77 0.64
CA LYS A 126 -15.76 -6.52 -0.25
C LYS A 126 -15.43 -8.02 -0.27
N PHE A 127 -14.16 -8.40 -0.34
CA PHE A 127 -13.74 -9.78 -0.58
C PHE A 127 -13.27 -10.52 0.68
N PHE A 128 -12.80 -9.81 1.68
CA PHE A 128 -12.28 -10.38 2.92
C PHE A 128 -13.17 -10.09 4.14
N GLY A 129 -14.11 -9.19 3.99
CA GLY A 129 -14.96 -8.71 5.09
C GLY A 129 -16.19 -9.58 5.39
N GLN A 130 -16.38 -10.66 4.63
CA GLN A 130 -17.52 -11.58 4.79
C GLN A 130 -17.21 -12.67 5.81
#